data_7468c30d09058fb87c3487b33c4c8802
#
_entry.id   7468c30d09058fb87c3487b33c4c8802
#
_cell.length_a   1.000
_cell.length_b   1.000
_cell.length_c   1.000
_cell.angle_alpha   90.00
_cell.angle_beta   90.00
_cell.angle_gamma   90.00
#
_symmetry.space_group_name_H-M   'P 1'
#
loop_
_entity.id
_entity.type
_entity.pdbx_description
1 polymer ?
#
loop_
_entity_poly.entity_id
_entity_poly.type
_entity_poly.pdbx_seq_one_letter_code
_entity_poly.pdbx_strand_id
1 'polypeptide(L)'
;MSWANGKRYSRQSALVDVLEDISLRPSFWLDLIHPGVGHGLETLVPWKEVCGNAIDLYQLAEIMAYAVDAKSRFTYRHSHGVAAVSQVSGETMGLSGDRPLLLETAGLLHDLGKLTVPESILEKPGLLTHEEMNWIKQHTYYTYWFLMQAGLDSAMAEWAAFHHERLDGKGYPFGKSRTDLALEHRIIAVADIFTAVREDRPYRPAMD
;
A
#
# COMPACT_ATOMS: atom_id res chain seq x y z
N MET A 1 -10.52 -29.79 -14.93
CA MET A 1 -11.34 -29.97 -13.71
C MET A 1 -10.72 -31.05 -12.87
N SER A 2 -10.03 -30.70 -11.82
CA SER A 2 -9.50 -31.66 -10.85
C SER A 2 -10.03 -31.26 -9.48
N TRP A 3 -10.81 -32.12 -8.86
CA TRP A 3 -11.35 -31.98 -7.53
C TRP A 3 -10.38 -32.62 -6.54
N ALA A 4 -9.67 -31.82 -5.76
CA ALA A 4 -8.97 -32.30 -4.58
C ALA A 4 -9.64 -31.69 -3.34
N ASN A 5 -10.20 -32.59 -2.52
CA ASN A 5 -10.66 -32.36 -1.14
C ASN A 5 -11.65 -31.22 -0.85
N GLY A 6 -12.89 -31.30 -1.32
CA GLY A 6 -14.13 -30.91 -0.58
C GLY A 6 -14.26 -29.55 0.08
N LYS A 7 -13.29 -28.65 0.03
CA LYS A 7 -13.37 -27.28 0.55
C LYS A 7 -13.59 -26.32 -0.62
N ARG A 8 -14.75 -25.67 -0.65
CA ARG A 8 -14.95 -24.46 -1.45
C ARG A 8 -14.06 -23.37 -0.85
N TYR A 9 -12.87 -23.23 -1.39
CA TYR A 9 -12.08 -22.01 -1.14
C TYR A 9 -12.77 -20.86 -1.86
N SER A 10 -12.95 -19.73 -1.18
CA SER A 10 -13.30 -18.49 -1.85
C SER A 10 -12.18 -18.16 -2.86
N ARG A 11 -12.48 -17.42 -3.94
CA ARG A 11 -11.42 -16.97 -4.89
C ARG A 11 -10.27 -16.26 -4.18
N GLN A 12 -10.56 -15.56 -3.09
CA GLN A 12 -9.58 -14.88 -2.23
C GLN A 12 -8.58 -15.83 -1.58
N SER A 13 -9.04 -17.00 -1.06
CA SER A 13 -8.10 -17.96 -0.44
C SER A 13 -7.13 -18.57 -1.46
N ALA A 14 -7.58 -18.83 -2.70
CA ALA A 14 -6.72 -19.36 -3.74
C ALA A 14 -5.64 -18.33 -4.19
N LEU A 15 -5.96 -17.04 -4.19
CA LEU A 15 -5.00 -15.97 -4.49
C LEU A 15 -3.97 -15.80 -3.37
N VAL A 16 -4.39 -15.90 -2.11
CA VAL A 16 -3.48 -15.87 -0.96
C VAL A 16 -2.51 -17.05 -1.00
N ASP A 17 -3.03 -18.28 -1.25
CA ASP A 17 -2.19 -19.47 -1.37
C ASP A 17 -1.12 -19.31 -2.48
N VAL A 18 -1.51 -18.72 -3.62
CA VAL A 18 -0.57 -18.43 -4.72
C VAL A 18 0.45 -17.38 -4.31
N LEU A 19 0.02 -16.31 -3.64
CA LEU A 19 0.93 -15.27 -3.17
C LEU A 19 1.93 -15.80 -2.15
N GLU A 20 1.49 -16.62 -1.20
CA GLU A 20 2.37 -17.30 -0.25
C GLU A 20 3.43 -18.14 -0.99
N ASP A 21 3.02 -18.91 -1.99
CA ASP A 21 3.92 -19.79 -2.75
C ASP A 21 4.97 -19.00 -3.56
N ILE A 22 4.57 -17.91 -4.22
CA ILE A 22 5.49 -17.08 -5.01
C ILE A 22 6.36 -16.17 -4.14
N SER A 23 5.86 -15.73 -2.99
CA SER A 23 6.62 -14.88 -2.06
C SER A 23 7.82 -15.59 -1.43
N LEU A 24 7.81 -16.93 -1.42
CA LEU A 24 8.96 -17.73 -0.98
C LEU A 24 10.14 -17.67 -1.96
N ARG A 25 9.93 -17.18 -3.18
CA ARG A 25 10.98 -17.10 -4.21
C ARG A 25 11.68 -15.75 -4.11
N PRO A 26 13.02 -15.72 -3.90
CA PRO A 26 13.76 -14.45 -3.89
C PRO A 26 13.56 -13.62 -5.16
N SER A 27 13.38 -14.27 -6.33
CA SER A 27 13.13 -13.60 -7.60
C SER A 27 11.85 -12.75 -7.57
N PHE A 28 10.78 -13.20 -6.91
CA PHE A 28 9.54 -12.44 -6.79
C PHE A 28 9.79 -11.04 -6.20
N TRP A 29 10.57 -10.96 -5.14
CA TRP A 29 10.89 -9.69 -4.48
C TRP A 29 11.86 -8.84 -5.30
N LEU A 30 12.83 -9.47 -5.95
CA LEU A 30 13.78 -8.80 -6.84
C LEU A 30 13.06 -8.24 -8.07
N ASP A 31 12.15 -9.00 -8.66
CA ASP A 31 11.38 -8.56 -9.82
C ASP A 31 10.46 -7.38 -9.45
N LEU A 32 9.85 -7.39 -8.26
CA LEU A 32 9.01 -6.30 -7.77
C LEU A 32 9.77 -4.96 -7.61
N ILE A 33 11.05 -5.01 -7.28
CA ILE A 33 11.88 -3.80 -7.07
C ILE A 33 12.77 -3.46 -8.29
N HIS A 34 12.76 -4.32 -9.32
CA HIS A 34 13.58 -4.08 -10.51
C HIS A 34 13.04 -2.88 -11.31
N PRO A 35 13.91 -1.94 -11.72
CA PRO A 35 13.46 -0.77 -12.50
C PRO A 35 12.72 -1.10 -13.81
N GLY A 36 12.92 -2.30 -14.33
CA GLY A 36 12.25 -2.81 -15.53
C GLY A 36 10.96 -3.61 -15.27
N VAL A 37 10.50 -3.70 -14.02
CA VAL A 37 9.33 -4.53 -13.68
C VAL A 37 8.08 -4.11 -14.46
N GLY A 38 7.86 -2.81 -14.63
CA GLY A 38 6.74 -2.30 -15.44
C GLY A 38 6.78 -2.83 -16.87
N HIS A 39 7.93 -2.77 -17.51
CA HIS A 39 8.10 -3.26 -18.88
C HIS A 39 8.02 -4.80 -18.99
N GLY A 40 8.53 -5.52 -17.99
CA GLY A 40 8.39 -6.98 -17.91
C GLY A 40 6.95 -7.42 -17.69
N LEU A 41 6.20 -6.72 -16.86
CA LEU A 41 4.78 -6.99 -16.62
C LEU A 41 3.91 -6.67 -17.84
N GLU A 42 4.20 -5.62 -18.60
CA GLU A 42 3.52 -5.29 -19.85
C GLU A 42 3.68 -6.38 -20.91
N THR A 43 4.80 -7.08 -20.92
CA THR A 43 5.06 -8.17 -21.87
C THR A 43 4.49 -9.52 -21.43
N LEU A 44 4.38 -9.75 -20.12
CA LEU A 44 3.88 -11.01 -19.55
C LEU A 44 2.37 -11.03 -19.40
N VAL A 45 1.77 -9.86 -19.23
CA VAL A 45 0.33 -9.73 -19.01
C VAL A 45 -0.18 -8.60 -19.91
N PRO A 46 -0.96 -8.90 -20.94
CA PRO A 46 -1.66 -7.87 -21.68
C PRO A 46 -2.71 -7.24 -20.75
N TRP A 47 -2.30 -6.19 -20.03
CA TRP A 47 -3.13 -5.50 -19.02
C TRP A 47 -4.52 -5.14 -19.52
N LYS A 48 -4.67 -4.82 -20.82
CA LYS A 48 -5.97 -4.60 -21.44
C LYS A 48 -6.88 -5.83 -21.48
N GLU A 49 -6.31 -7.03 -21.46
CA GLU A 49 -7.09 -8.28 -21.48
C GLU A 49 -7.35 -8.81 -20.07
N VAL A 50 -6.45 -8.56 -19.12
CA VAL A 50 -6.57 -9.02 -17.73
C VAL A 50 -7.44 -8.10 -16.89
N CYS A 51 -7.28 -6.79 -17.00
CA CYS A 51 -8.15 -5.82 -16.29
C CYS A 51 -9.58 -5.80 -16.85
N GLY A 52 -9.82 -6.38 -18.03
CA GLY A 52 -11.16 -6.45 -18.59
C GLY A 52 -12.08 -7.52 -18.00
N ASN A 53 -11.55 -8.54 -17.29
CA ASN A 53 -12.39 -9.69 -16.92
C ASN A 53 -12.03 -10.46 -15.65
N ALA A 54 -10.97 -10.19 -14.90
CA ALA A 54 -10.55 -11.12 -13.85
C ALA A 54 -10.14 -10.53 -12.50
N ILE A 55 -9.45 -9.41 -12.44
CA ILE A 55 -9.02 -8.81 -11.17
C ILE A 55 -9.37 -7.33 -11.19
N ASP A 56 -10.27 -6.94 -10.30
CA ASP A 56 -10.55 -5.54 -9.99
C ASP A 56 -9.29 -4.89 -9.38
N LEU A 57 -9.07 -3.60 -9.66
CA LEU A 57 -7.99 -2.81 -9.07
C LEU A 57 -7.97 -2.94 -7.54
N TYR A 58 -9.14 -2.98 -6.92
CA TYR A 58 -9.27 -3.17 -5.48
C TYR A 58 -8.70 -4.52 -5.03
N GLN A 59 -9.01 -5.61 -5.72
CA GLN A 59 -8.48 -6.94 -5.40
C GLN A 59 -6.96 -7.01 -5.55
N LEU A 60 -6.41 -6.35 -6.57
CA LEU A 60 -4.97 -6.23 -6.73
C LEU A 60 -4.35 -5.44 -5.57
N ALA A 61 -4.97 -4.32 -5.18
CA ALA A 61 -4.52 -3.52 -4.05
C ALA A 61 -4.54 -4.31 -2.74
N GLU A 62 -5.56 -5.15 -2.50
CA GLU A 62 -5.59 -6.05 -1.33
C GLU A 62 -4.39 -7.02 -1.32
N ILE A 63 -4.07 -7.64 -2.47
CA ILE A 63 -2.93 -8.54 -2.58
C ILE A 63 -1.63 -7.80 -2.29
N MET A 64 -1.46 -6.60 -2.85
CA MET A 64 -0.26 -5.79 -2.61
C MET A 64 -0.16 -5.33 -1.15
N ALA A 65 -1.28 -4.96 -0.53
CA ALA A 65 -1.34 -4.62 0.89
C ALA A 65 -0.88 -5.79 1.77
N TYR A 66 -1.35 -7.01 1.49
CA TYR A 66 -0.87 -8.20 2.19
C TYR A 66 0.63 -8.43 2.02
N ALA A 67 1.17 -8.22 0.82
CA ALA A 67 2.60 -8.37 0.57
C ALA A 67 3.44 -7.34 1.36
N VAL A 68 2.98 -6.10 1.43
CA VAL A 68 3.63 -5.03 2.22
C VAL A 68 3.53 -5.34 3.72
N ASP A 69 2.34 -5.69 4.18
CA ASP A 69 2.08 -5.97 5.59
C ASP A 69 2.84 -7.21 6.08
N ALA A 70 3.03 -8.22 5.21
CA ALA A 70 3.82 -9.41 5.53
C ALA A 70 5.32 -9.13 5.67
N LYS A 71 5.83 -8.03 5.11
CA LYS A 71 7.23 -7.64 5.20
C LYS A 71 7.62 -7.14 6.60
N SER A 72 6.66 -6.69 7.41
CA SER A 72 6.88 -6.29 8.80
C SER A 72 5.89 -6.98 9.73
N ARG A 73 6.39 -7.58 10.80
CA ARG A 73 5.57 -8.27 11.82
C ARG A 73 4.56 -7.37 12.50
N PHE A 74 4.75 -6.06 12.42
CA PHE A 74 3.98 -5.05 13.13
C PHE A 74 2.91 -4.40 12.26
N THR A 75 2.84 -4.74 10.99
CA THR A 75 1.90 -4.12 10.03
C THR A 75 0.82 -5.08 9.52
N TYR A 76 0.69 -6.27 10.10
CA TYR A 76 -0.31 -7.26 9.73
C TYR A 76 -1.74 -6.73 9.90
N ARG A 77 -2.34 -6.16 8.90
CA ARG A 77 -3.63 -5.47 8.80
C ARG A 77 -3.57 -3.94 8.84
N HIS A 78 -2.38 -3.35 8.92
CA HIS A 78 -2.26 -1.89 8.94
C HIS A 78 -2.88 -1.27 7.70
N SER A 79 -2.49 -1.72 6.52
CA SER A 79 -3.00 -1.22 5.24
C SER A 79 -4.52 -1.35 5.13
N HIS A 80 -5.11 -2.46 5.60
CA HIS A 80 -6.55 -2.64 5.64
C HIS A 80 -7.24 -1.70 6.65
N GLY A 81 -6.61 -1.45 7.79
CA GLY A 81 -7.09 -0.47 8.77
C GLY A 81 -7.13 0.93 8.19
N VAL A 82 -6.06 1.35 7.54
CA VAL A 82 -5.97 2.66 6.86
C VAL A 82 -7.03 2.77 5.76
N ALA A 83 -7.19 1.74 4.95
CA ALA A 83 -8.19 1.69 3.89
C ALA A 83 -9.61 1.89 4.42
N ALA A 84 -10.02 1.08 5.40
CA ALA A 84 -11.35 1.14 5.99
C ALA A 84 -11.64 2.51 6.65
N VAL A 85 -10.67 3.05 7.41
CA VAL A 85 -10.81 4.38 8.04
C VAL A 85 -10.89 5.46 6.97
N SER A 86 -10.13 5.34 5.88
CA SER A 86 -10.13 6.31 4.79
C SER A 86 -11.48 6.34 4.07
N GLN A 87 -12.05 5.17 3.75
CA GLN A 87 -13.37 5.07 3.11
C GLN A 87 -14.45 5.71 3.98
N VAL A 88 -14.58 5.26 5.24
CA VAL A 88 -15.61 5.77 6.16
C VAL A 88 -15.46 7.27 6.41
N SER A 89 -14.23 7.75 6.53
CA SER A 89 -13.96 9.19 6.67
C SER A 89 -14.36 9.96 5.42
N GLY A 90 -14.06 9.44 4.23
CA GLY A 90 -14.45 10.04 2.96
C GLY A 90 -15.98 10.17 2.83
N GLU A 91 -16.71 9.10 3.11
CA GLU A 91 -18.18 9.09 3.12
C GLU A 91 -18.74 10.10 4.12
N THR A 92 -18.21 10.11 5.35
CA THR A 92 -18.64 11.03 6.43
C THR A 92 -18.39 12.49 6.06
N MET A 93 -17.32 12.77 5.32
CA MET A 93 -16.98 14.13 4.87
C MET A 93 -17.66 14.51 3.56
N GLY A 94 -18.56 13.68 3.03
CA GLY A 94 -19.42 14.00 1.90
C GLY A 94 -18.79 13.70 0.52
N LEU A 95 -17.74 12.91 0.46
CA LEU A 95 -17.27 12.38 -0.83
C LEU A 95 -18.32 11.43 -1.41
N SER A 96 -18.58 11.53 -2.70
CA SER A 96 -19.65 10.80 -3.39
C SER A 96 -19.14 10.06 -4.61
N GLY A 97 -19.99 9.19 -5.17
CA GLY A 97 -19.65 8.35 -6.32
C GLY A 97 -18.58 7.33 -5.94
N ASP A 98 -17.63 7.12 -6.84
CA ASP A 98 -16.55 6.13 -6.64
C ASP A 98 -15.39 6.63 -5.74
N ARG A 99 -15.41 7.91 -5.33
CA ARG A 99 -14.30 8.51 -4.57
C ARG A 99 -14.01 7.82 -3.24
N PRO A 100 -15.00 7.41 -2.41
CA PRO A 100 -14.73 6.66 -1.19
C PRO A 100 -14.03 5.32 -1.46
N LEU A 101 -14.43 4.59 -2.49
CA LEU A 101 -13.81 3.32 -2.89
C LEU A 101 -12.39 3.52 -3.42
N LEU A 102 -12.16 4.56 -4.22
CA LEU A 102 -10.82 4.92 -4.69
C LEU A 102 -9.92 5.33 -3.51
N LEU A 103 -10.48 6.01 -2.52
CA LEU A 103 -9.75 6.40 -1.32
C LEU A 103 -9.39 5.19 -0.45
N GLU A 104 -10.29 4.22 -0.33
CA GLU A 104 -10.02 2.92 0.30
C GLU A 104 -8.88 2.20 -0.42
N THR A 105 -8.95 2.12 -1.74
CA THR A 105 -7.90 1.49 -2.56
C THR A 105 -6.55 2.21 -2.42
N ALA A 106 -6.54 3.54 -2.39
CA ALA A 106 -5.32 4.32 -2.14
C ALA A 106 -4.76 4.05 -0.73
N GLY A 107 -5.63 3.87 0.27
CA GLY A 107 -5.27 3.47 1.62
C GLY A 107 -4.60 2.09 1.69
N LEU A 108 -5.07 1.10 0.91
CA LEU A 108 -4.42 -0.20 0.77
C LEU A 108 -2.99 -0.07 0.22
N LEU A 109 -2.78 0.86 -0.71
CA LEU A 109 -1.53 1.00 -1.47
C LEU A 109 -0.56 2.03 -0.89
N HIS A 110 -0.92 2.76 0.20
CA HIS A 110 -0.14 3.91 0.68
C HIS A 110 1.31 3.57 1.03
N ASP A 111 1.53 2.38 1.51
CA ASP A 111 2.84 1.88 1.98
C ASP A 111 3.58 0.98 0.97
N LEU A 112 3.09 0.88 -0.27
CA LEU A 112 3.65 -0.02 -1.31
C LEU A 112 5.17 0.12 -1.47
N GLY A 113 5.68 1.33 -1.38
CA GLY A 113 7.11 1.61 -1.47
C GLY A 113 7.95 1.02 -0.32
N LYS A 114 7.36 0.56 0.78
CA LYS A 114 8.09 -0.17 1.84
C LYS A 114 8.72 -1.46 1.32
N LEU A 115 8.28 -1.99 0.19
CA LEU A 115 8.93 -3.12 -0.47
C LEU A 115 10.39 -2.83 -0.84
N THR A 116 10.78 -1.57 -1.04
CA THR A 116 12.16 -1.18 -1.34
C THR A 116 13.04 -1.01 -0.09
N VAL A 117 12.44 -0.89 1.10
CA VAL A 117 13.19 -0.66 2.34
C VAL A 117 13.76 -1.99 2.86
N PRO A 118 15.05 -2.07 3.21
CA PRO A 118 15.62 -3.27 3.80
C PRO A 118 14.90 -3.70 5.07
N GLU A 119 14.63 -5.00 5.20
CA GLU A 119 13.94 -5.57 6.37
C GLU A 119 14.70 -5.27 7.67
N SER A 120 16.02 -5.30 7.63
CA SER A 120 16.88 -4.95 8.78
C SER A 120 16.67 -3.53 9.31
N ILE A 121 16.15 -2.62 8.48
CA ILE A 121 15.79 -1.26 8.88
C ILE A 121 14.34 -1.24 9.41
N LEU A 122 13.41 -1.90 8.71
CA LEU A 122 12.00 -1.94 9.11
C LEU A 122 11.79 -2.63 10.47
N GLU A 123 12.53 -3.71 10.72
CA GLU A 123 12.43 -4.54 11.93
C GLU A 123 13.45 -4.17 13.01
N LYS A 124 14.19 -3.07 12.84
CA LYS A 124 15.24 -2.68 13.78
C LYS A 124 14.67 -2.42 15.17
N PRO A 125 15.11 -3.14 16.18
CA PRO A 125 14.72 -2.85 17.55
C PRO A 125 15.46 -1.60 18.06
N GLY A 126 14.75 -0.49 18.19
CA GLY A 126 15.29 0.75 18.72
C GLY A 126 15.25 1.94 17.76
N LEU A 127 16.01 2.99 18.09
CA LEU A 127 16.01 4.20 17.30
C LEU A 127 16.76 4.02 15.96
N LEU A 128 16.19 4.56 14.91
CA LEU A 128 16.82 4.61 13.59
C LEU A 128 17.87 5.73 13.55
N THR A 129 18.97 5.48 12.84
CA THR A 129 19.92 6.53 12.48
C THR A 129 19.29 7.49 11.46
N HIS A 130 19.96 8.61 11.20
CA HIS A 130 19.53 9.55 10.16
C HIS A 130 19.48 8.91 8.76
N GLU A 131 20.46 8.06 8.46
CA GLU A 131 20.55 7.35 7.19
C GLU A 131 19.43 6.33 7.04
N GLU A 132 19.19 5.53 8.08
CA GLU A 132 18.10 4.56 8.11
C GLU A 132 16.72 5.23 8.00
N MET A 133 16.54 6.37 8.67
CA MET A 133 15.31 7.16 8.54
C MET A 133 15.13 7.69 7.11
N ASN A 134 16.21 8.07 6.43
CA ASN A 134 16.14 8.48 5.03
C ASN A 134 15.73 7.31 4.12
N TRP A 135 16.19 6.10 4.40
CA TRP A 135 15.70 4.90 3.71
C TRP A 135 14.19 4.72 3.87
N ILE A 136 13.70 4.85 5.12
CA ILE A 136 12.25 4.74 5.37
C ILE A 136 11.47 5.82 4.61
N LYS A 137 11.93 7.07 4.65
CA LYS A 137 11.23 8.17 3.98
C LYS A 137 11.08 8.00 2.47
N GLN A 138 11.96 7.22 1.85
CA GLN A 138 11.88 6.95 0.41
C GLN A 138 10.65 6.12 0.01
N HIS A 139 10.01 5.39 0.96
CA HIS A 139 8.88 4.55 0.60
C HIS A 139 7.74 5.36 -0.06
N THR A 140 7.46 6.56 0.39
CA THR A 140 6.42 7.40 -0.19
C THR A 140 6.72 7.81 -1.63
N TYR A 141 7.98 8.12 -1.94
CA TYR A 141 8.44 8.39 -3.29
C TYR A 141 8.27 7.16 -4.19
N TYR A 142 8.68 5.98 -3.72
CA TYR A 142 8.53 4.73 -4.49
C TYR A 142 7.08 4.29 -4.60
N THR A 143 6.22 4.55 -3.60
CA THR A 143 4.77 4.35 -3.73
C THR A 143 4.23 5.14 -4.91
N TYR A 144 4.52 6.44 -5.00
CA TYR A 144 4.09 7.27 -6.13
C TYR A 144 4.57 6.70 -7.47
N TRP A 145 5.86 6.40 -7.55
CA TRP A 145 6.47 5.88 -8.77
C TRP A 145 5.88 4.55 -9.23
N PHE A 146 5.69 3.61 -8.34
CA PHE A 146 5.11 2.30 -8.66
C PHE A 146 3.68 2.44 -9.19
N LEU A 147 2.86 3.26 -8.55
CA LEU A 147 1.48 3.48 -8.96
C LEU A 147 1.39 4.19 -10.31
N MET A 148 2.25 5.18 -10.56
CA MET A 148 2.33 5.85 -11.85
C MET A 148 2.81 4.91 -12.97
N GLN A 149 3.80 4.06 -12.71
CA GLN A 149 4.28 3.06 -13.66
C GLN A 149 3.22 1.98 -13.94
N ALA A 150 2.40 1.65 -12.97
CA ALA A 150 1.27 0.74 -13.13
C ALA A 150 0.10 1.37 -13.91
N GLY A 151 0.20 2.65 -14.29
CA GLY A 151 -0.81 3.34 -15.08
C GLY A 151 -2.05 3.79 -14.29
N LEU A 152 -1.92 3.92 -12.94
CA LEU A 152 -2.99 4.47 -12.11
C LEU A 152 -3.17 5.96 -12.37
N ASP A 153 -4.39 6.45 -12.09
CA ASP A 153 -4.68 7.88 -12.10
C ASP A 153 -3.76 8.64 -11.14
N SER A 154 -3.22 9.78 -11.60
CA SER A 154 -2.25 10.55 -10.82
C SER A 154 -2.78 11.05 -9.48
N ALA A 155 -4.06 11.41 -9.43
CA ALA A 155 -4.67 11.87 -8.17
C ALA A 155 -4.69 10.73 -7.13
N MET A 156 -5.07 9.53 -7.54
CA MET A 156 -5.06 8.36 -6.66
C MET A 156 -3.64 7.99 -6.19
N ALA A 157 -2.66 8.05 -7.10
CA ALA A 157 -1.25 7.81 -6.76
C ALA A 157 -0.73 8.86 -5.74
N GLU A 158 -1.14 10.12 -5.91
CA GLU A 158 -0.83 11.19 -4.96
C GLU A 158 -1.50 10.96 -3.60
N TRP A 159 -2.77 10.57 -3.55
CA TRP A 159 -3.46 10.27 -2.29
C TRP A 159 -2.71 9.20 -1.49
N ALA A 160 -2.31 8.13 -2.15
CA ALA A 160 -1.55 7.05 -1.51
C ALA A 160 -0.16 7.52 -1.04
N ALA A 161 0.56 8.28 -1.87
CA ALA A 161 1.96 8.59 -1.63
C ALA A 161 2.21 9.81 -0.73
N PHE A 162 1.25 10.72 -0.58
CA PHE A 162 1.46 12.00 0.13
C PHE A 162 1.01 11.96 1.60
N HIS A 163 0.79 10.78 2.16
CA HIS A 163 0.32 10.62 3.54
C HIS A 163 1.29 11.15 4.61
N HIS A 164 2.56 11.34 4.27
CA HIS A 164 3.56 11.99 5.14
C HIS A 164 3.84 13.45 4.78
N GLU A 165 3.12 14.00 3.80
CA GLU A 165 3.17 15.44 3.56
C GLU A 165 2.41 16.21 4.66
N ARG A 166 2.79 17.48 4.84
CA ARG A 166 2.27 18.30 5.92
C ARG A 166 1.73 19.61 5.40
N LEU A 167 0.67 20.12 6.03
CA LEU A 167 0.07 21.40 5.64
C LEU A 167 1.03 22.59 5.76
N ASP A 168 2.08 22.46 6.57
CA ASP A 168 3.12 23.47 6.76
C ASP A 168 4.29 23.35 5.73
N GLY A 169 4.20 22.40 4.80
CA GLY A 169 5.23 22.13 3.78
C GLY A 169 6.51 21.46 4.33
N LYS A 170 6.50 21.01 5.59
CA LYS A 170 7.63 20.32 6.22
C LYS A 170 7.52 18.80 6.19
N GLY A 171 6.61 18.29 5.36
CA GLY A 171 6.45 16.86 5.08
C GLY A 171 7.50 16.34 4.12
N TYR A 172 7.33 15.13 3.68
CA TYR A 172 8.17 14.46 2.69
C TYR A 172 7.34 13.53 1.82
N PRO A 173 7.79 13.15 0.62
CA PRO A 173 9.10 13.44 0.01
C PRO A 173 9.11 14.71 -0.85
N PHE A 174 7.93 15.26 -1.23
CA PHE A 174 7.78 16.28 -2.24
C PHE A 174 7.68 17.71 -1.67
N GLY A 175 7.54 17.86 -0.34
CA GLY A 175 7.40 19.16 0.32
C GLY A 175 6.10 19.88 -0.02
N LYS A 176 5.03 19.12 -0.22
CA LYS A 176 3.69 19.66 -0.51
C LYS A 176 3.12 20.42 0.67
N SER A 177 2.38 21.48 0.38
CA SER A 177 1.78 22.35 1.38
C SER A 177 0.25 22.29 1.35
N ARG A 178 -0.39 23.12 2.19
CA ARG A 178 -1.87 23.17 2.31
C ARG A 178 -2.58 23.33 0.97
N THR A 179 -2.00 24.11 0.04
CA THR A 179 -2.61 24.40 -1.27
C THR A 179 -2.56 23.21 -2.22
N ASP A 180 -1.62 22.30 -1.98
CA ASP A 180 -1.38 21.13 -2.84
C ASP A 180 -2.11 19.89 -2.33
N LEU A 181 -2.51 19.89 -1.04
CA LEU A 181 -3.09 18.75 -0.35
C LEU A 181 -4.62 18.86 -0.28
N ALA A 182 -5.30 18.20 -1.21
CA ALA A 182 -6.75 18.04 -1.22
C ALA A 182 -7.24 17.27 0.03
N LEU A 183 -8.56 17.13 0.16
CA LEU A 183 -9.19 16.46 1.29
C LEU A 183 -8.74 15.00 1.42
N GLU A 184 -8.64 14.30 0.30
CA GLU A 184 -8.30 12.89 0.23
C GLU A 184 -6.89 12.61 0.79
N HIS A 185 -5.90 13.42 0.46
CA HIS A 185 -4.54 13.31 1.03
C HIS A 185 -4.58 13.40 2.56
N ARG A 186 -5.37 14.34 3.09
CA ARG A 186 -5.49 14.56 4.53
C ARG A 186 -6.21 13.42 5.22
N ILE A 187 -7.21 12.83 4.57
CA ILE A 187 -7.93 11.67 5.09
C ILE A 187 -6.97 10.50 5.25
N ILE A 188 -6.19 10.15 4.22
CA ILE A 188 -5.24 9.04 4.30
C ILE A 188 -4.16 9.31 5.36
N ALA A 189 -3.62 10.52 5.42
CA ALA A 189 -2.64 10.89 6.43
C ALA A 189 -3.17 10.73 7.87
N VAL A 190 -4.42 11.12 8.11
CA VAL A 190 -5.07 10.96 9.42
C VAL A 190 -5.39 9.49 9.69
N ALA A 191 -5.86 8.75 8.68
CA ALA A 191 -6.18 7.33 8.79
C ALA A 191 -4.93 6.50 9.13
N ASP A 192 -3.78 6.79 8.49
CA ASP A 192 -2.50 6.17 8.80
C ASP A 192 -2.10 6.41 10.27
N ILE A 193 -2.07 7.67 10.70
CA ILE A 193 -1.74 8.01 12.09
C ILE A 193 -2.69 7.32 13.07
N PHE A 194 -4.00 7.38 12.82
CA PHE A 194 -5.02 6.77 13.68
C PHE A 194 -4.81 5.25 13.79
N THR A 195 -4.62 4.57 12.67
CA THR A 195 -4.39 3.12 12.65
C THR A 195 -3.09 2.77 13.35
N ALA A 196 -2.01 3.50 13.05
CA ALA A 196 -0.71 3.30 13.70
C ALA A 196 -0.75 3.49 15.22
N VAL A 197 -1.60 4.40 15.73
CA VAL A 197 -1.75 4.62 17.19
C VAL A 197 -2.51 3.47 17.85
N ARG A 198 -3.45 2.85 17.17
CA ARG A 198 -4.26 1.75 17.69
C ARG A 198 -3.61 0.37 17.59
N GLU A 199 -2.48 0.26 16.91
CA GLU A 199 -1.73 -0.98 16.78
C GLU A 199 -0.64 -1.10 17.85
N ASP A 200 -0.40 -2.34 18.27
CA ASP A 200 0.78 -2.66 19.07
C ASP A 200 2.05 -2.47 18.23
N ARG A 201 3.02 -1.77 18.80
CA ARG A 201 4.33 -1.56 18.18
C ARG A 201 5.43 -2.10 19.11
N PRO A 202 6.63 -2.46 18.59
CA PRO A 202 7.71 -3.02 19.40
C PRO A 202 8.09 -2.19 20.61
N TYR A 203 7.82 -0.88 20.53
CA TYR A 203 8.23 0.12 21.52
C TYR A 203 7.02 0.81 22.20
N ARG A 204 5.77 0.39 21.88
CA ARG A 204 4.57 1.03 22.44
C ARG A 204 3.35 0.12 22.29
N PRO A 205 2.57 -0.12 23.36
CA PRO A 205 1.26 -0.77 23.26
C PRO A 205 0.27 0.10 22.47
N ALA A 206 -0.81 -0.54 21.98
CA ALA A 206 -1.94 0.18 21.41
C ALA A 206 -2.51 1.21 22.41
N MET A 207 -2.98 2.32 21.89
CA MET A 207 -3.68 3.35 22.69
C MET A 207 -5.19 3.18 22.52
N ASP A 208 -5.94 3.35 23.61
CA ASP A 208 -7.41 3.30 23.64
C ASP A 208 -8.05 4.47 22.89
#